data_b272754abd3664a92f413bac0b3d3b50
#
_entry.id   b272754abd3664a92f413bac0b3d3b50
#
_cell.length_a   1.000
_cell.length_b   1.000
_cell.length_c   1.000
_cell.angle_alpha   90.00
_cell.angle_beta   90.00
_cell.angle_gamma   90.00
#
_symmetry.space_group_name_H-M   'P 1'
#
loop_
_entity.id
_entity.type
_entity.pdbx_description
1 polymer ?
#
loop_
_entity_poly.entity_id
_entity_poly.type
_entity_poly.pdbx_seq_one_letter_code
_entity_poly.pdbx_strand_id
1 'polypeptide(L)'
;RVEDVVTPGHLERALAESWGGSRGHALVFLPGAGEIRRAAETLEGFARANGARVLPLHGRLPLEQQQAALAPSSDRKVLLATNVAETSLTIDGVDLVIDSGLARVLEHDPRTGIDRLQTVRISQHSAEQRAGRAGRLGAGHVVRLWSQREHASLAAAELPELDRYARTGV
;
A
#
# COMPACT_ATOMS: atom_id res chain seq x y z
N ARG A 1 -17.91 6.09 3.84
CA ARG A 1 -17.10 6.37 2.64
C ARG A 1 -15.86 5.50 2.72
N VAL A 2 -15.35 5.05 1.55
CA VAL A 2 -14.12 4.22 1.47
C VAL A 2 -12.90 4.97 2.03
N GLU A 3 -12.94 6.29 2.02
CA GLU A 3 -11.89 7.19 2.50
C GLU A 3 -11.76 7.23 4.03
N ASP A 4 -12.80 6.83 4.77
CA ASP A 4 -12.82 6.90 6.24
C ASP A 4 -12.18 5.66 6.91
N VAL A 5 -11.75 4.67 6.15
CA VAL A 5 -11.38 3.34 6.67
C VAL A 5 -9.96 3.30 7.22
N VAL A 6 -9.07 4.17 6.75
CA VAL A 6 -7.67 4.18 7.19
C VAL A 6 -7.24 5.59 7.57
N THR A 7 -7.43 5.90 8.85
CA THR A 7 -6.87 7.12 9.41
C THR A 7 -5.37 6.95 9.69
N PRO A 8 -4.58 8.04 9.66
CA PRO A 8 -3.18 7.97 10.05
C PRO A 8 -2.94 7.35 11.44
N GLY A 9 -3.86 7.56 12.38
CA GLY A 9 -3.78 6.97 13.73
C GLY A 9 -3.99 5.45 13.74
N HIS A 10 -4.81 4.90 12.87
CA HIS A 10 -4.94 3.45 12.73
C HIS A 10 -3.67 2.81 12.18
N LEU A 11 -3.04 3.48 11.23
CA LEU A 11 -1.78 3.04 10.64
C LEU A 11 -0.64 3.05 11.67
N GLU A 12 -0.51 4.14 12.43
CA GLU A 12 0.50 4.25 13.48
C GLU A 12 0.33 3.18 14.55
N ARG A 13 -0.90 2.91 14.98
CA ARG A 13 -1.20 1.85 15.95
C ARG A 13 -0.81 0.48 15.41
N ALA A 14 -1.25 0.14 14.19
CA ALA A 14 -0.93 -1.14 13.57
C ALA A 14 0.58 -1.36 13.44
N LEU A 15 1.30 -0.30 13.07
CA LEU A 15 2.75 -0.32 12.96
C LEU A 15 3.40 -0.51 14.34
N ALA A 16 2.99 0.23 15.36
CA ALA A 16 3.53 0.14 16.72
C ALA A 16 3.32 -1.26 17.33
N GLU A 17 2.13 -1.84 17.15
CA GLU A 17 1.80 -3.18 17.65
C GLU A 17 2.62 -4.29 16.98
N SER A 18 2.97 -4.12 15.69
CA SER A 18 3.64 -5.15 14.90
C SER A 18 5.17 -5.00 14.85
N TRP A 19 5.68 -3.81 15.15
CA TRP A 19 7.08 -3.45 14.97
C TRP A 19 8.05 -4.31 15.78
N GLY A 20 7.70 -4.62 17.02
CA GLY A 20 8.53 -5.44 17.92
C GLY A 20 8.63 -6.90 17.49
N GLY A 21 7.64 -7.43 16.80
CA GLY A 21 7.62 -8.79 16.25
C GLY A 21 8.33 -8.94 14.91
N SER A 22 8.70 -7.83 14.29
CA SER A 22 9.37 -7.75 12.99
C SER A 22 10.82 -7.27 13.19
N ARG A 23 11.72 -7.70 12.34
CA ARG A 23 13.12 -7.25 12.36
C ARG A 23 13.53 -6.56 11.06
N GLY A 24 12.83 -6.82 9.99
CA GLY A 24 13.06 -6.24 8.68
C GLY A 24 12.36 -4.90 8.47
N HIS A 25 12.26 -4.52 7.21
CA HIS A 25 11.54 -3.34 6.79
C HIS A 25 10.03 -3.56 6.84
N ALA A 26 9.28 -2.50 7.09
CA ALA A 26 7.83 -2.49 6.93
C ALA A 26 7.46 -1.88 5.56
N LEU A 27 6.54 -2.53 4.86
CA LEU A 27 5.94 -2.03 3.63
C LEU A 27 4.47 -1.73 3.88
N VAL A 28 4.07 -0.49 3.70
CA VAL A 28 2.72 0.00 3.95
C VAL A 28 2.07 0.36 2.62
N PHE A 29 0.98 -0.29 2.28
CA PHE A 29 0.20 0.00 1.07
C PHE A 29 -0.87 1.04 1.32
N LEU A 30 -0.77 2.17 0.60
CA LEU A 30 -1.69 3.30 0.65
C LEU A 30 -2.20 3.63 -0.77
N PRO A 31 -3.39 4.25 -0.91
CA PRO A 31 -3.99 4.42 -2.22
C PRO A 31 -3.30 5.46 -3.11
N GLY A 32 -2.64 6.48 -2.54
CA GLY A 32 -2.05 7.53 -3.36
C GLY A 32 -1.01 8.38 -2.64
N ALA A 33 -0.37 9.28 -3.39
CA ALA A 33 0.71 10.15 -2.90
C ALA A 33 0.26 11.10 -1.78
N GLY A 34 -0.99 11.54 -1.79
CA GLY A 34 -1.55 12.39 -0.73
C GLY A 34 -1.65 11.67 0.61
N GLU A 35 -2.10 10.42 0.59
CA GLU A 35 -2.18 9.57 1.77
C GLU A 35 -0.78 9.21 2.28
N ILE A 36 0.16 8.94 1.37
CA ILE A 36 1.56 8.69 1.71
C ILE A 36 2.17 9.89 2.44
N ARG A 37 1.95 11.11 1.94
CA ARG A 37 2.47 12.32 2.59
C ARG A 37 1.92 12.51 4.00
N ARG A 38 0.59 12.38 4.18
CA ARG A 38 -0.05 12.49 5.50
C ARG A 38 0.44 11.41 6.47
N ALA A 39 0.60 10.18 5.98
CA ALA A 39 1.13 9.09 6.78
C ALA A 39 2.59 9.35 7.20
N ALA A 40 3.42 9.84 6.29
CA ALA A 40 4.81 10.19 6.58
C ALA A 40 4.92 11.24 7.71
N GLU A 41 4.11 12.30 7.66
CA GLU A 41 4.03 13.32 8.70
C GLU A 41 3.63 12.72 10.06
N THR A 42 2.61 11.86 10.07
CA THR A 42 2.13 11.21 11.31
C THR A 42 3.15 10.24 11.90
N LEU A 43 3.87 9.50 11.05
CA LEU A 43 4.82 8.48 11.47
C LEU A 43 6.21 9.04 11.84
N GLU A 44 6.45 10.32 11.71
CA GLU A 44 7.75 10.94 12.00
C GLU A 44 8.19 10.72 13.45
N GLY A 45 7.26 10.90 14.39
CA GLY A 45 7.49 10.62 15.81
C GLY A 45 7.80 9.16 16.09
N PHE A 46 7.02 8.26 15.53
CA PHE A 46 7.26 6.82 15.62
C PHE A 46 8.64 6.43 15.07
N ALA A 47 8.97 6.92 13.88
CA ALA A 47 10.24 6.62 13.23
C ALA A 47 11.43 7.08 14.06
N ARG A 48 11.38 8.29 14.58
CA ARG A 48 12.42 8.85 15.46
C ARG A 48 12.61 8.01 16.72
N ALA A 49 11.51 7.64 17.38
CA ALA A 49 11.54 6.83 18.60
C ALA A 49 12.10 5.41 18.38
N ASN A 50 11.99 4.87 17.16
CA ASN A 50 12.39 3.50 16.83
C ASN A 50 13.64 3.41 15.95
N GLY A 51 14.33 4.51 15.70
CA GLY A 51 15.51 4.53 14.82
C GLY A 51 15.22 4.08 13.39
N ALA A 52 13.99 4.34 12.92
CA ALA A 52 13.55 3.95 11.59
C ALA A 52 13.53 5.15 10.63
N ARG A 53 13.54 4.85 9.34
CA ARG A 53 13.39 5.85 8.27
C ARG A 53 12.06 5.64 7.56
N VAL A 54 11.28 6.71 7.45
CA VAL A 54 10.05 6.71 6.65
C VAL A 54 10.35 7.22 5.25
N LEU A 55 10.10 6.40 4.23
CA LEU A 55 10.40 6.71 2.84
C LEU A 55 9.18 6.47 1.96
N PRO A 56 8.80 7.42 1.10
CA PRO A 56 7.74 7.22 0.11
C PRO A 56 8.24 6.35 -1.06
N LEU A 57 7.30 5.60 -1.67
CA LEU A 57 7.57 4.77 -2.83
C LEU A 57 6.35 4.74 -3.76
N HIS A 58 6.32 5.62 -4.75
CA HIS A 58 5.26 5.70 -5.76
C HIS A 58 5.79 6.17 -7.12
N GLY A 59 5.04 5.92 -8.18
CA GLY A 59 5.50 6.14 -9.56
C GLY A 59 5.75 7.60 -9.97
N ARG A 60 5.30 8.57 -9.17
CA ARG A 60 5.54 10.01 -9.42
C ARG A 60 6.83 10.53 -8.79
N LEU A 61 7.52 9.72 -8.00
CA LEU A 61 8.81 10.10 -7.43
C LEU A 61 9.89 10.14 -8.51
N PRO A 62 10.84 11.07 -8.41
CA PRO A 62 12.06 11.00 -9.19
C PRO A 62 12.77 9.65 -9.02
N LEU A 63 13.39 9.16 -10.09
CA LEU A 63 14.06 7.85 -10.08
C LEU A 63 15.08 7.71 -8.95
N GLU A 64 15.84 8.77 -8.68
CA GLU A 64 16.80 8.79 -7.56
C GLU A 64 16.18 8.53 -6.21
N GLN A 65 14.98 9.09 -5.95
CA GLN A 65 14.26 8.87 -4.70
C GLN A 65 13.70 7.45 -4.62
N GLN A 66 13.22 6.89 -5.73
CA GLN A 66 12.81 5.49 -5.79
C GLN A 66 13.99 4.56 -5.51
N GLN A 67 15.14 4.81 -6.12
CA GLN A 67 16.36 4.04 -5.90
C GLN A 67 16.84 4.16 -4.45
N ALA A 68 16.80 5.34 -3.87
CA ALA A 68 17.18 5.56 -2.47
C ALA A 68 16.26 4.79 -1.50
N ALA A 69 14.95 4.72 -1.79
CA ALA A 69 14.01 3.94 -1.00
C ALA A 69 14.29 2.42 -1.07
N LEU A 70 14.74 1.94 -2.23
CA LEU A 70 15.03 0.52 -2.49
C LEU A 70 16.46 0.11 -2.13
N ALA A 71 17.38 1.06 -1.94
CA ALA A 71 18.77 0.77 -1.64
C ALA A 71 18.92 0.00 -0.32
N PRO A 72 19.89 -0.94 -0.22
CA PRO A 72 20.21 -1.61 1.02
C PRO A 72 20.51 -0.60 2.14
N SER A 73 20.06 -0.90 3.35
CA SER A 73 20.25 -0.03 4.52
C SER A 73 20.36 -0.88 5.77
N SER A 74 21.26 -0.49 6.67
CA SER A 74 21.34 -1.06 8.03
C SER A 74 20.18 -0.58 8.90
N ASP A 75 19.65 0.62 8.63
CA ASP A 75 18.51 1.14 9.34
C ASP A 75 17.21 0.49 8.84
N ARG A 76 16.32 0.22 9.74
CA ARG A 76 14.98 -0.25 9.39
C ARG A 76 14.20 0.86 8.68
N LYS A 77 13.46 0.47 7.67
CA LYS A 77 12.63 1.39 6.88
C LYS A 77 11.16 1.11 7.08
N VAL A 78 10.37 2.16 7.02
CA VAL A 78 8.92 2.11 6.79
C VAL A 78 8.70 2.69 5.40
N LEU A 79 8.45 1.83 4.43
CA LEU A 79 8.20 2.19 3.04
C LEU A 79 6.71 2.43 2.85
N LEU A 80 6.33 3.64 2.53
CA LEU A 80 4.94 4.02 2.25
C LEU A 80 4.72 3.98 0.73
N ALA A 81 4.00 2.97 0.26
CA ALA A 81 3.92 2.68 -1.16
C ALA A 81 2.48 2.65 -1.68
N THR A 82 2.34 2.92 -2.96
CA THR A 82 1.15 2.60 -3.74
C THR A 82 1.25 1.18 -4.32
N ASN A 83 0.29 0.80 -5.15
CA ASN A 83 0.29 -0.49 -5.87
C ASN A 83 1.53 -0.72 -6.76
N VAL A 84 2.38 0.27 -6.99
CA VAL A 84 3.67 0.10 -7.68
C VAL A 84 4.55 -0.95 -6.98
N ALA A 85 4.45 -1.06 -5.66
CA ALA A 85 5.19 -2.04 -4.87
C ALA A 85 4.53 -3.44 -4.83
N GLU A 86 3.36 -3.60 -5.43
CA GLU A 86 2.64 -4.88 -5.43
C GLU A 86 3.35 -5.91 -6.32
N THR A 87 3.71 -5.55 -7.54
CA THR A 87 4.32 -6.45 -8.53
C THR A 87 5.58 -5.92 -9.20
N SER A 88 5.68 -4.62 -9.44
CA SER A 88 6.67 -4.02 -10.36
C SER A 88 8.05 -3.82 -9.75
N LEU A 89 8.18 -3.83 -8.43
CA LEU A 89 9.43 -3.56 -7.73
C LEU A 89 9.88 -4.76 -6.90
N THR A 90 11.19 -5.00 -6.90
CA THR A 90 11.82 -5.91 -5.95
C THR A 90 12.25 -5.11 -4.72
N ILE A 91 11.73 -5.48 -3.57
CA ILE A 91 12.03 -4.84 -2.29
C ILE A 91 12.57 -5.89 -1.35
N ASP A 92 13.85 -5.81 -1.06
CA ASP A 92 14.52 -6.76 -0.17
C ASP A 92 14.37 -6.36 1.30
N GLY A 93 14.38 -7.36 2.17
CA GLY A 93 14.38 -7.16 3.63
C GLY A 93 13.03 -6.78 4.23
N VAL A 94 11.92 -6.88 3.48
CA VAL A 94 10.57 -6.68 4.00
C VAL A 94 10.09 -7.95 4.69
N ASP A 95 9.73 -7.85 5.96
CA ASP A 95 9.09 -8.91 6.73
C ASP A 95 7.76 -8.49 7.39
N LEU A 96 7.41 -7.22 7.29
CA LEU A 96 6.13 -6.68 7.75
C LEU A 96 5.42 -5.97 6.61
N VAL A 97 4.19 -6.36 6.32
CA VAL A 97 3.29 -5.67 5.40
C VAL A 97 2.09 -5.14 6.17
N ILE A 98 1.78 -3.87 6.00
CA ILE A 98 0.53 -3.26 6.47
C ILE A 98 -0.25 -2.83 5.23
N ASP A 99 -1.44 -3.38 5.05
CA ASP A 99 -2.25 -3.14 3.86
C ASP A 99 -3.52 -2.39 4.20
N SER A 100 -3.70 -1.22 3.58
CA SER A 100 -4.92 -0.43 3.72
C SER A 100 -6.13 -1.05 3.03
N GLY A 101 -5.92 -1.99 2.10
CA GLY A 101 -6.98 -2.55 1.27
C GLY A 101 -7.50 -1.61 0.19
N LEU A 102 -6.78 -0.52 -0.08
CA LEU A 102 -7.20 0.53 -0.99
C LEU A 102 -6.19 0.70 -2.13
N ALA A 103 -6.70 1.10 -3.28
CA ALA A 103 -5.92 1.52 -4.43
C ALA A 103 -6.59 2.70 -5.12
N ARG A 104 -5.81 3.47 -5.87
CA ARG A 104 -6.32 4.54 -6.71
C ARG A 104 -6.31 4.06 -8.16
N VAL A 105 -7.46 4.12 -8.80
CA VAL A 105 -7.65 3.70 -10.19
C VAL A 105 -8.19 4.86 -11.01
N LEU A 106 -7.84 4.88 -12.29
CA LEU A 106 -8.42 5.81 -13.25
C LEU A 106 -9.73 5.21 -13.75
N GLU A 107 -10.83 5.93 -13.58
CA GLU A 107 -12.14 5.53 -14.06
C GLU A 107 -12.62 6.54 -15.10
N HIS A 108 -12.99 6.02 -16.26
CA HIS A 108 -13.56 6.82 -17.33
C HIS A 108 -15.05 7.04 -17.08
N ASP A 109 -15.50 8.30 -17.04
CA ASP A 109 -16.91 8.64 -17.00
C ASP A 109 -17.41 8.81 -18.44
N PRO A 110 -18.15 7.83 -19.01
CA PRO A 110 -18.61 7.89 -20.39
C PRO A 110 -19.60 9.01 -20.65
N ARG A 111 -20.21 9.54 -19.60
CA ARG A 111 -21.19 10.63 -19.68
C ARG A 111 -20.53 11.99 -19.87
N THR A 112 -19.35 12.18 -19.30
CA THR A 112 -18.60 13.45 -19.35
C THR A 112 -17.36 13.36 -20.23
N GLY A 113 -16.93 12.15 -20.61
CA GLY A 113 -15.66 11.90 -21.31
C GLY A 113 -14.41 12.21 -20.49
N ILE A 114 -14.56 12.37 -19.19
CA ILE A 114 -13.48 12.77 -18.28
C ILE A 114 -13.02 11.57 -17.44
N ASP A 115 -11.71 11.36 -17.42
CA ASP A 115 -11.11 10.39 -16.54
C ASP A 115 -10.96 10.96 -15.12
N ARG A 116 -11.40 10.18 -14.13
CA ARG A 116 -11.31 10.55 -12.72
C ARG A 116 -10.52 9.49 -11.94
N LEU A 117 -9.63 9.95 -11.08
CA LEU A 117 -8.98 9.07 -10.13
C LEU A 117 -9.95 8.78 -8.97
N GLN A 118 -10.25 7.49 -8.79
CA GLN A 118 -11.10 7.01 -7.69
C GLN A 118 -10.30 6.12 -6.74
N THR A 119 -10.60 6.24 -5.45
CA THR A 119 -10.12 5.31 -4.44
C THR A 119 -11.11 4.15 -4.35
N VAL A 120 -10.61 2.95 -4.55
CA VAL A 120 -11.41 1.71 -4.56
C VAL A 120 -10.81 0.68 -3.61
N ARG A 121 -11.61 -0.29 -3.19
CA ARG A 121 -11.11 -1.49 -2.52
C ARG A 121 -10.38 -2.37 -3.52
N ILE A 122 -9.27 -2.95 -3.07
CA ILE A 122 -8.51 -3.93 -3.87
C ILE A 122 -9.27 -5.24 -3.98
N SER A 123 -8.85 -6.08 -4.94
CA SER A 123 -9.32 -7.46 -5.05
C SER A 123 -8.66 -8.37 -4.01
N GLN A 124 -9.21 -9.58 -3.84
CA GLN A 124 -8.55 -10.62 -3.05
C GLN A 124 -7.19 -11.01 -3.64
N HIS A 125 -7.10 -11.09 -4.97
CA HIS A 125 -5.84 -11.36 -5.66
C HIS A 125 -4.78 -10.31 -5.35
N SER A 126 -5.12 -9.03 -5.42
CA SER A 126 -4.22 -7.93 -5.05
C SER A 126 -3.79 -8.02 -3.58
N ALA A 127 -4.72 -8.32 -2.67
CA ALA A 127 -4.39 -8.51 -1.26
C ALA A 127 -3.36 -9.64 -1.04
N GLU A 128 -3.47 -10.74 -1.77
CA GLU A 128 -2.50 -11.85 -1.72
C GLU A 128 -1.14 -11.45 -2.32
N GLN A 129 -1.12 -10.72 -3.43
CA GLN A 129 0.13 -10.19 -4.02
C GLN A 129 0.87 -9.27 -3.04
N ARG A 130 0.14 -8.39 -2.36
CA ARG A 130 0.69 -7.50 -1.33
C ARG A 130 1.22 -8.28 -0.13
N ALA A 131 0.45 -9.25 0.36
CA ALA A 131 0.87 -10.13 1.45
C ALA A 131 2.15 -10.90 1.13
N GLY A 132 2.30 -11.37 -0.10
CA GLY A 132 3.48 -12.07 -0.57
C GLY A 132 4.79 -11.26 -0.50
N ARG A 133 4.71 -9.96 -0.29
CA ARG A 133 5.90 -9.11 -0.09
C ARG A 133 6.58 -9.33 1.25
N ALA A 134 5.86 -9.78 2.28
CA ALA A 134 6.40 -10.04 3.60
C ALA A 134 7.19 -11.36 3.73
N GLY A 135 7.04 -12.29 2.82
CA GLY A 135 7.49 -13.68 3.01
C GLY A 135 8.67 -14.12 2.15
N ARG A 136 9.38 -13.23 1.47
CA ARG A 136 10.42 -13.63 0.49
C ARG A 136 11.67 -14.23 1.11
N LEU A 137 12.03 -13.87 2.33
CA LEU A 137 13.26 -14.30 2.99
C LEU A 137 13.03 -15.09 4.30
N GLY A 138 11.77 -15.39 4.64
CA GLY A 138 11.41 -16.09 5.87
C GLY A 138 9.96 -15.84 6.27
N ALA A 139 9.61 -16.15 7.51
CA ALA A 139 8.29 -15.89 8.06
C ALA A 139 8.04 -14.37 8.14
N GLY A 140 7.02 -13.90 7.44
CA GLY A 140 6.60 -12.50 7.45
C GLY A 140 5.30 -12.29 8.20
N HIS A 141 5.02 -11.05 8.57
CA HIS A 141 3.77 -10.61 9.19
C HIS A 141 2.98 -9.72 8.23
N VAL A 142 1.68 -9.97 8.16
CA VAL A 142 0.76 -9.16 7.35
C VAL A 142 -0.36 -8.66 8.23
N VAL A 143 -0.53 -7.35 8.26
CA VAL A 143 -1.63 -6.68 8.95
C VAL A 143 -2.55 -6.06 7.90
N ARG A 144 -3.77 -6.56 7.80
CA ARG A 144 -4.83 -6.01 6.95
C ARG A 144 -5.70 -5.06 7.77
N LEU A 145 -5.84 -3.83 7.33
CA LEU A 145 -6.63 -2.81 8.04
C LEU A 145 -8.13 -2.91 7.72
N TRP A 146 -8.62 -4.12 7.50
CA TRP A 146 -10.03 -4.45 7.30
C TRP A 146 -10.36 -5.82 7.90
N SER A 147 -11.64 -6.07 8.12
CA SER A 147 -12.11 -7.31 8.75
C SER A 147 -12.11 -8.50 7.77
N GLN A 148 -12.13 -9.72 8.31
CA GLN A 148 -12.30 -10.94 7.51
C GLN A 148 -13.61 -10.93 6.72
N ARG A 149 -14.68 -10.36 7.28
CA ARG A 149 -15.97 -10.22 6.60
C ARG A 149 -15.87 -9.30 5.39
N GLU A 150 -15.17 -8.19 5.53
CA GLU A 150 -14.89 -7.28 4.42
C GLU A 150 -14.01 -7.96 3.36
N HIS A 151 -13.02 -8.74 3.79
CA HIS A 151 -12.16 -9.51 2.87
C HIS A 151 -12.98 -10.47 2.01
N ALA A 152 -13.92 -11.20 2.61
CA ALA A 152 -14.80 -12.12 1.90
C ALA A 152 -15.69 -11.40 0.86
N SER A 153 -15.97 -10.12 1.05
CA SER A 153 -16.78 -9.30 0.13
C SER A 153 -15.97 -8.67 -1.02
N LEU A 154 -14.64 -8.76 -1.00
CA LEU A 154 -13.81 -8.24 -2.07
C LEU A 154 -14.01 -9.05 -3.36
N ALA A 155 -13.89 -8.39 -4.52
CA ALA A 155 -13.83 -9.09 -5.80
C ALA A 155 -12.64 -10.06 -5.81
N ALA A 156 -12.79 -11.21 -6.48
CA ALA A 156 -11.72 -12.21 -6.56
C ALA A 156 -10.47 -11.68 -7.27
N ALA A 157 -10.66 -10.94 -8.37
CA ALA A 157 -9.60 -10.29 -9.14
C ALA A 157 -10.12 -8.98 -9.73
N GLU A 158 -9.20 -8.10 -10.12
CA GLU A 158 -9.52 -6.90 -10.90
C GLU A 158 -10.02 -7.33 -12.29
N LEU A 159 -11.02 -6.58 -12.78
CA LEU A 159 -11.46 -6.75 -14.17
C LEU A 159 -10.33 -6.28 -15.11
N PRO A 160 -10.03 -7.05 -16.17
CA PRO A 160 -9.14 -6.58 -17.22
C PRO A 160 -9.56 -5.19 -17.74
N GLU A 161 -8.60 -4.37 -18.13
CA GLU A 161 -8.90 -3.02 -18.64
C GLU A 161 -9.91 -3.04 -19.78
N LEU A 162 -9.83 -4.02 -20.69
CA LEU A 162 -10.75 -4.20 -21.81
C LEU A 162 -12.21 -4.43 -21.35
N ASP A 163 -12.42 -5.15 -20.25
CA ASP A 163 -13.78 -5.40 -19.73
C ASP A 163 -14.36 -4.20 -19.00
N ARG A 164 -13.53 -3.27 -18.52
CA ARG A 164 -13.99 -1.99 -17.96
C ARG A 164 -14.63 -1.10 -19.01
N TYR A 165 -14.12 -1.13 -20.23
CA TYR A 165 -14.68 -0.38 -21.36
C TYR A 165 -15.91 -1.08 -22.00
N ALA A 166 -15.96 -2.40 -21.98
CA ALA A 166 -17.06 -3.16 -22.58
C ALA A 166 -18.39 -3.03 -21.82
N ARG A 167 -18.38 -2.69 -20.54
CA ARG A 167 -19.60 -2.47 -19.73
C ARG A 167 -20.22 -1.10 -19.89
N THR A 168 -19.59 -0.18 -20.61
CA THR A 168 -20.08 1.17 -20.88
C THR A 168 -20.67 1.33 -22.30
N GLY A 169 -20.70 0.25 -23.06
CA GLY A 169 -21.25 0.23 -24.40
C GLY A 169 -22.60 -0.50 -24.48
N VAL A 170 -23.68 0.17 -24.15
CA VAL A 170 -25.00 0.10 -24.82
C VAL A 170 -25.70 1.43 -24.59
#